data_46f88ad7fb760234a01ae89e76ace97e
#
_entry.id   46f88ad7fb760234a01ae89e76ace97e
#
_cell.length_a   1.000
_cell.length_b   1.000
_cell.length_c   1.000
_cell.angle_alpha   90.00
_cell.angle_beta   90.00
_cell.angle_gamma   90.00
#
_symmetry.space_group_name_H-M   'P 1'
#
loop_
_entity.id
_entity.type
_entity.pdbx_description
1 polymer ?
#
loop_
_entity_poly.entity_id
_entity_poly.type
_entity_poly.pdbx_seq_one_letter_code
_entity_poly.pdbx_strand_id
1 'polypeptide(L)'
;MSTFDETSSPSSPMRRRALGCLAAWTGAAVVWTFAGGVPRALGATNGGKMPAAPANALTFVQISDTHIGFRKEANPDIVGSLRHAMADINALPQTPAFVVHTGDVSHLSKPEEFGQARELLQELRVDRVHAIPGEHDTIDDGVTGYLKYFDHDGNGKAFYSFDHSGVHFLALNNVLNFKAGTMASLGNEQIEWARNDLARVSRSTPIVVLGHIPLWTIWEPWGWGTEDAAQMMALLRPFGSVTVLNGHIHQVLQKVEGNVALHTAMSIAYPLPAPGAAGVGEPGPVTVPAGELGKLLGTRRLSVVRGQQQLALIDTPLAG
;
A
#
# COMPACT_ATOMS: atom_id res chain seq x y z
N MET A 1 29.01 -29.02 49.01
CA MET A 1 28.26 -27.88 49.59
C MET A 1 29.03 -26.63 49.17
N SER A 2 28.64 -26.01 48.10
CA SER A 2 29.25 -24.76 47.61
C SER A 2 28.11 -23.98 46.93
N THR A 3 27.75 -22.88 47.56
CA THR A 3 26.71 -21.94 47.16
C THR A 3 27.20 -21.08 46.01
N PHE A 4 26.44 -21.07 44.91
CA PHE A 4 26.61 -20.07 43.83
C PHE A 4 25.87 -18.80 44.18
N ASP A 5 26.60 -17.70 44.19
CA ASP A 5 26.10 -16.34 44.39
C ASP A 5 25.66 -15.76 43.03
N GLU A 6 24.36 -15.44 42.92
CA GLU A 6 23.79 -14.74 41.77
C GLU A 6 23.74 -13.24 42.06
N THR A 7 24.70 -12.47 41.59
CA THR A 7 24.47 -11.04 41.32
C THR A 7 25.55 -10.42 40.44
N SER A 8 25.30 -10.29 39.17
CA SER A 8 25.84 -9.15 38.41
C SER A 8 25.22 -9.09 37.01
N SER A 9 24.18 -8.24 36.83
CA SER A 9 23.72 -7.82 35.51
C SER A 9 24.66 -6.77 34.95
N PRO A 10 25.24 -6.95 33.75
CA PRO A 10 25.99 -5.89 33.11
C PRO A 10 25.03 -4.87 32.48
N SER A 11 25.01 -3.68 33.05
CA SER A 11 24.36 -2.51 32.47
C SER A 11 25.13 -2.03 31.24
N SER A 12 24.70 -2.43 30.03
CA SER A 12 25.31 -1.97 28.79
C SER A 12 24.93 -0.51 28.51
N PRO A 13 25.89 0.42 28.34
CA PRO A 13 25.58 1.82 27.99
C PRO A 13 24.90 2.00 26.62
N MET A 14 24.97 0.98 25.73
CA MET A 14 24.29 1.00 24.42
C MET A 14 22.77 0.91 24.51
N ARG A 15 22.20 0.24 25.51
CA ARG A 15 20.74 0.15 25.70
C ARG A 15 20.12 1.47 26.14
N ARG A 16 20.85 2.30 26.88
CA ARG A 16 20.38 3.64 27.31
C ARG A 16 20.40 4.67 26.20
N ARG A 17 21.29 4.56 25.20
CA ARG A 17 21.32 5.46 24.04
C ARG A 17 20.20 5.15 23.04
N ALA A 18 19.80 3.88 22.85
CA ALA A 18 18.69 3.52 21.99
C ALA A 18 17.33 4.04 22.50
N LEU A 19 17.13 4.09 23.83
CA LEU A 19 15.91 4.66 24.43
C LEU A 19 15.92 6.19 24.48
N GLY A 20 17.08 6.84 24.47
CA GLY A 20 17.21 8.30 24.46
C GLY A 20 16.90 8.96 23.11
N CYS A 21 17.05 8.23 22.00
CA CYS A 21 16.71 8.75 20.66
C CYS A 21 15.20 8.72 20.35
N LEU A 22 14.39 7.98 21.12
CA LEU A 22 12.94 7.91 20.97
C LEU A 22 12.19 9.10 21.64
N ALA A 23 12.86 9.87 22.48
CA ALA A 23 12.24 10.95 23.25
C ALA A 23 12.20 12.33 22.54
N ALA A 24 12.77 12.46 21.32
CA ALA A 24 12.84 13.74 20.60
C ALA A 24 11.80 13.90 19.47
N TRP A 25 10.90 12.93 19.27
CA TRP A 25 9.83 12.99 18.27
C TRP A 25 8.47 13.13 18.95
N THR A 26 8.14 14.33 19.37
CA THR A 26 6.78 14.70 19.80
C THR A 26 5.90 14.93 18.56
N GLY A 27 5.37 13.87 17.97
CA GLY A 27 4.43 13.96 16.87
C GLY A 27 4.21 12.57 16.26
N ALA A 28 3.08 11.92 16.56
CA ALA A 28 2.60 10.67 15.99
C ALA A 28 3.70 9.63 15.71
N ALA A 29 4.27 9.03 16.74
CA ALA A 29 5.16 7.88 16.60
C ALA A 29 4.29 6.65 16.31
N VAL A 30 4.45 6.02 15.14
CA VAL A 30 3.94 4.66 14.93
C VAL A 30 4.81 3.73 15.76
N VAL A 31 4.25 3.23 16.86
CA VAL A 31 4.91 2.21 17.69
C VAL A 31 4.58 0.85 17.12
N TRP A 32 5.59 0.15 16.64
CA TRP A 32 5.46 -1.23 16.18
C TRP A 32 5.65 -2.16 17.38
N THR A 33 4.70 -3.06 17.62
CA THR A 33 4.83 -4.13 18.60
C THR A 33 4.88 -5.48 17.89
N PHE A 34 5.78 -6.34 18.32
CA PHE A 34 5.86 -7.74 17.88
C PHE A 34 5.14 -8.60 18.91
N ALA A 35 3.88 -8.90 18.69
CA ALA A 35 3.15 -9.89 19.47
C ALA A 35 2.88 -11.12 18.58
N GLY A 36 3.48 -12.27 18.91
CA GLY A 36 3.29 -13.50 18.15
C GLY A 36 3.95 -13.52 16.77
N GLY A 37 5.05 -12.78 16.55
CA GLY A 37 5.81 -12.80 15.28
C GLY A 37 5.20 -11.96 14.15
N VAL A 38 4.10 -11.24 14.39
CA VAL A 38 3.47 -10.36 13.41
C VAL A 38 3.63 -8.90 13.87
N PRO A 39 4.23 -8.02 13.05
CA PRO A 39 4.27 -6.59 13.37
C PRO A 39 2.85 -6.02 13.35
N ARG A 40 2.42 -5.43 14.46
CA ARG A 40 1.17 -4.65 14.56
C ARG A 40 1.52 -3.19 14.72
N ALA A 41 1.02 -2.34 13.83
CA ALA A 41 1.06 -0.91 14.01
C ALA A 41 0.03 -0.55 15.11
N LEU A 42 0.50 -0.03 16.24
CA LEU A 42 -0.36 0.62 17.21
C LEU A 42 -0.38 2.11 16.84
N GLY A 43 -1.41 2.54 16.15
CA GLY A 43 -1.64 3.95 15.90
C GLY A 43 -1.91 4.66 17.23
N ALA A 44 -1.03 5.52 17.66
CA ALA A 44 -1.34 6.47 18.72
C ALA A 44 -2.11 7.64 18.11
N THR A 45 -3.40 7.53 18.00
CA THR A 45 -4.29 8.66 17.71
C THR A 45 -4.56 9.43 19.00
N ASN A 46 -3.64 10.25 19.40
CA ASN A 46 -3.99 11.40 20.25
C ASN A 46 -4.21 12.57 19.30
N GLY A 47 -5.43 13.07 19.14
CA GLY A 47 -5.92 14.20 18.35
C GLY A 47 -4.96 15.32 17.93
N GLY A 48 -3.75 14.98 17.57
CA GLY A 48 -2.68 15.85 17.13
C GLY A 48 -2.70 16.00 15.61
N LYS A 49 -2.68 17.24 15.15
CA LYS A 49 -2.47 17.57 13.75
C LYS A 49 -1.28 16.79 13.20
N MET A 50 -1.48 16.11 12.07
CA MET A 50 -0.39 15.42 11.38
C MET A 50 0.80 16.35 11.18
N PRO A 51 2.04 15.92 11.48
CA PRO A 51 3.20 16.77 11.24
C PRO A 51 3.28 17.09 9.75
N ALA A 52 3.53 18.36 9.44
CA ALA A 52 3.79 18.78 8.07
C ALA A 52 5.02 18.04 7.55
N ALA A 53 4.98 17.59 6.31
CA ALA A 53 6.17 17.05 5.66
C ALA A 53 7.21 18.19 5.52
N PRO A 54 8.52 17.88 5.55
CA PRO A 54 9.55 18.86 5.23
C PRO A 54 9.26 19.56 3.91
N ALA A 55 9.54 20.86 3.80
CA ALA A 55 9.21 21.68 2.63
C ALA A 55 9.84 21.16 1.30
N ASN A 56 10.91 20.37 1.39
CA ASN A 56 11.60 19.74 0.27
C ASN A 56 11.23 18.26 0.07
N ALA A 57 10.21 17.75 0.77
CA ALA A 57 9.75 16.38 0.61
C ALA A 57 8.78 16.28 -0.58
N LEU A 58 8.96 15.24 -1.41
CA LEU A 58 7.89 14.75 -2.26
C LEU A 58 6.84 14.10 -1.36
N THR A 59 5.61 14.60 -1.40
CA THR A 59 4.47 14.00 -0.70
C THR A 59 3.45 13.53 -1.72
N PHE A 60 3.02 12.29 -1.58
CA PHE A 60 1.92 11.70 -2.36
C PHE A 60 1.05 10.82 -1.45
N VAL A 61 -0.13 10.44 -1.93
CA VAL A 61 -1.08 9.63 -1.17
C VAL A 61 -1.38 8.34 -1.91
N GLN A 62 -1.39 7.23 -1.18
CA GLN A 62 -1.92 5.95 -1.65
C GLN A 62 -3.37 5.80 -1.17
N ILE A 63 -4.25 5.46 -2.10
CA ILE A 63 -5.57 4.86 -1.90
C ILE A 63 -5.59 3.49 -2.56
N SER A 64 -6.48 2.62 -2.12
CA SER A 64 -6.56 1.26 -2.64
C SER A 64 -7.95 0.68 -2.46
N ASP A 65 -8.30 -0.26 -3.32
CA ASP A 65 -9.46 -1.13 -3.13
C ASP A 65 -10.75 -0.32 -2.91
N THR A 66 -11.07 0.56 -3.86
CA THR A 66 -12.28 1.40 -3.79
C THR A 66 -13.54 0.64 -4.17
N HIS A 67 -13.44 -0.45 -4.94
CA HIS A 67 -14.52 -1.35 -5.33
C HIS A 67 -15.82 -0.62 -5.70
N ILE A 68 -15.75 0.41 -6.52
CA ILE A 68 -16.94 1.11 -6.99
C ILE A 68 -17.88 0.11 -7.65
N GLY A 69 -19.14 0.08 -7.20
CA GLY A 69 -20.13 -0.92 -7.60
C GLY A 69 -20.47 -1.94 -6.51
N PHE A 70 -19.65 -2.09 -5.46
CA PHE A 70 -19.99 -2.94 -4.32
C PHE A 70 -21.25 -2.43 -3.59
N ARG A 71 -22.17 -3.35 -3.21
CA ARG A 71 -23.47 -2.99 -2.60
C ARG A 71 -23.93 -3.99 -1.55
N LYS A 72 -23.00 -4.47 -0.71
CA LYS A 72 -23.32 -5.44 0.36
C LYS A 72 -23.22 -4.78 1.74
N GLU A 73 -23.70 -5.49 2.76
CA GLU A 73 -23.82 -5.04 4.15
C GLU A 73 -22.49 -4.57 4.77
N ALA A 74 -21.35 -5.14 4.34
CA ALA A 74 -20.04 -4.77 4.86
C ALA A 74 -19.70 -3.29 4.65
N ASN A 75 -20.20 -2.68 3.55
CA ASN A 75 -20.23 -1.23 3.35
C ASN A 75 -21.38 -0.86 2.41
N PRO A 76 -22.50 -0.36 2.90
CA PRO A 76 -23.64 0.01 2.06
C PRO A 76 -23.42 1.33 1.31
N ASP A 77 -22.41 2.14 1.67
CA ASP A 77 -22.10 3.44 1.07
C ASP A 77 -20.61 3.57 0.66
N ILE A 78 -20.24 2.80 -0.35
CA ILE A 78 -18.90 2.84 -0.96
C ILE A 78 -18.53 4.23 -1.48
N VAL A 79 -19.48 4.89 -2.14
CA VAL A 79 -19.26 6.22 -2.74
C VAL A 79 -19.01 7.25 -1.63
N GLY A 80 -19.77 7.19 -0.54
CA GLY A 80 -19.55 8.03 0.64
C GLY A 80 -18.19 7.80 1.26
N SER A 81 -17.74 6.53 1.38
CA SER A 81 -16.41 6.20 1.88
C SER A 81 -15.31 6.80 1.00
N LEU A 82 -15.40 6.67 -0.34
CA LEU A 82 -14.42 7.28 -1.24
C LEU A 82 -14.45 8.81 -1.17
N ARG A 83 -15.63 9.44 -1.13
CA ARG A 83 -15.73 10.89 -0.97
C ARG A 83 -15.13 11.39 0.34
N HIS A 84 -15.33 10.65 1.44
CA HIS A 84 -14.70 10.97 2.72
C HIS A 84 -13.16 10.93 2.59
N ALA A 85 -12.62 9.85 2.04
CA ALA A 85 -11.18 9.75 1.80
C ALA A 85 -10.64 10.90 0.94
N MET A 86 -11.34 11.28 -0.12
CA MET A 86 -10.95 12.39 -0.99
C MET A 86 -11.05 13.75 -0.29
N ALA A 87 -12.07 13.95 0.56
CA ALA A 87 -12.19 15.16 1.37
C ALA A 87 -11.01 15.32 2.32
N ASP A 88 -10.59 14.23 2.98
CA ASP A 88 -9.42 14.23 3.86
C ASP A 88 -8.13 14.52 3.10
N ILE A 89 -7.96 13.93 1.91
CA ILE A 89 -6.81 14.21 1.03
C ILE A 89 -6.80 15.69 0.63
N ASN A 90 -7.95 16.22 0.21
CA ASN A 90 -8.10 17.61 -0.20
C ASN A 90 -7.93 18.61 0.95
N ALA A 91 -8.12 18.18 2.19
CA ALA A 91 -7.94 18.98 3.41
C ALA A 91 -6.52 18.94 3.97
N LEU A 92 -5.61 18.16 3.38
CA LEU A 92 -4.22 18.09 3.84
C LEU A 92 -3.57 19.51 3.80
N PRO A 93 -2.79 19.87 4.82
CA PRO A 93 -2.12 21.17 4.87
C PRO A 93 -1.21 21.47 3.69
N GLN A 94 -0.65 20.42 3.08
CA GLN A 94 0.13 20.45 1.86
C GLN A 94 -0.53 19.55 0.83
N THR A 95 -0.88 20.13 -0.32
CA THR A 95 -1.44 19.36 -1.45
C THR A 95 -0.43 18.30 -1.89
N PRO A 96 -0.82 17.01 -1.95
CA PRO A 96 0.03 15.97 -2.49
C PRO A 96 0.39 16.25 -3.95
N ALA A 97 1.58 15.83 -4.38
CA ALA A 97 1.98 15.98 -5.78
C ALA A 97 1.08 15.15 -6.71
N PHE A 98 0.63 14.01 -6.24
CA PHE A 98 -0.32 13.12 -6.94
C PHE A 98 -0.92 12.11 -5.95
N VAL A 99 -1.89 11.35 -6.43
CA VAL A 99 -2.43 10.17 -5.74
C VAL A 99 -2.03 8.93 -6.54
N VAL A 100 -1.70 7.83 -5.85
CA VAL A 100 -1.57 6.49 -6.44
C VAL A 100 -2.75 5.63 -6.00
N HIS A 101 -3.37 4.91 -6.93
CA HIS A 101 -4.43 3.94 -6.66
C HIS A 101 -3.89 2.54 -6.94
N THR A 102 -3.78 1.72 -5.90
CA THR A 102 -3.13 0.41 -5.99
C THR A 102 -4.09 -0.74 -6.32
N GLY A 103 -5.08 -0.48 -7.19
CA GLY A 103 -5.93 -1.50 -7.80
C GLY A 103 -7.29 -1.70 -7.12
N ASP A 104 -8.12 -2.52 -7.74
CA ASP A 104 -9.51 -2.75 -7.40
C ASP A 104 -10.32 -1.45 -7.34
N VAL A 105 -10.25 -0.72 -8.47
CA VAL A 105 -10.98 0.52 -8.68
C VAL A 105 -12.49 0.24 -8.77
N SER A 106 -12.86 -0.75 -9.60
CA SER A 106 -14.22 -1.26 -9.78
C SER A 106 -14.45 -2.53 -8.97
N HIS A 107 -15.70 -2.98 -8.85
CA HIS A 107 -16.03 -4.22 -8.19
C HIS A 107 -16.27 -5.39 -9.15
N LEU A 108 -16.82 -5.13 -10.33
CA LEU A 108 -17.19 -6.16 -11.31
C LEU A 108 -16.74 -5.81 -12.74
N SER A 109 -15.73 -4.97 -12.92
CA SER A 109 -15.17 -4.53 -14.22
C SER A 109 -16.20 -3.87 -15.15
N LYS A 110 -17.32 -3.35 -14.62
CA LYS A 110 -18.38 -2.76 -15.46
C LYS A 110 -17.99 -1.36 -15.93
N PRO A 111 -18.36 -0.98 -17.18
CA PRO A 111 -18.10 0.35 -17.71
C PRO A 111 -18.65 1.49 -16.82
N GLU A 112 -19.84 1.31 -16.25
CA GLU A 112 -20.46 2.27 -15.34
C GLU A 112 -19.70 2.41 -14.01
N GLU A 113 -19.07 1.34 -13.50
CA GLU A 113 -18.26 1.36 -12.30
C GLU A 113 -16.96 2.13 -12.55
N PHE A 114 -16.28 1.87 -13.66
CA PHE A 114 -15.09 2.62 -14.08
C PHE A 114 -15.40 4.10 -14.35
N GLY A 115 -16.51 4.38 -15.05
CA GLY A 115 -16.97 5.74 -15.32
C GLY A 115 -17.19 6.52 -14.03
N GLN A 116 -17.95 5.94 -13.10
CA GLN A 116 -18.21 6.54 -11.79
C GLN A 116 -16.93 6.74 -10.96
N ALA A 117 -16.05 5.75 -10.93
CA ALA A 117 -14.78 5.87 -10.24
C ALA A 117 -13.92 7.02 -10.80
N ARG A 118 -13.84 7.11 -12.14
CA ARG A 118 -13.10 8.19 -12.81
C ARG A 118 -13.68 9.57 -12.49
N GLU A 119 -15.00 9.73 -12.54
CA GLU A 119 -15.68 10.98 -12.22
C GLU A 119 -15.40 11.39 -10.76
N LEU A 120 -15.52 10.46 -9.81
CA LEU A 120 -15.23 10.71 -8.40
C LEU A 120 -13.77 11.13 -8.21
N LEU A 121 -12.82 10.41 -8.78
CA LEU A 121 -11.39 10.71 -8.64
C LEU A 121 -10.99 12.08 -9.21
N GLN A 122 -11.78 12.66 -10.12
CA GLN A 122 -11.60 14.03 -10.61
C GLN A 122 -11.94 15.11 -9.56
N GLU A 123 -12.63 14.76 -8.47
CA GLU A 123 -12.88 15.67 -7.34
C GLU A 123 -11.62 15.89 -6.47
N LEU A 124 -10.57 15.09 -6.64
CA LEU A 124 -9.28 15.28 -5.99
C LEU A 124 -8.57 16.54 -6.51
N ARG A 125 -8.03 17.35 -5.60
CA ARG A 125 -7.25 18.56 -5.91
C ARG A 125 -5.77 18.25 -6.12
N VAL A 126 -5.50 17.28 -7.01
CA VAL A 126 -4.14 16.87 -7.40
C VAL A 126 -4.02 16.89 -8.92
N ASP A 127 -2.82 17.06 -9.43
CA ASP A 127 -2.60 17.12 -10.87
C ASP A 127 -2.85 15.77 -11.56
N ARG A 128 -2.65 14.67 -10.85
CA ARG A 128 -2.76 13.33 -11.42
C ARG A 128 -3.10 12.26 -10.38
N VAL A 129 -3.87 11.28 -10.82
CA VAL A 129 -4.03 9.98 -10.14
C VAL A 129 -3.33 8.93 -11.00
N HIS A 130 -2.33 8.26 -10.45
CA HIS A 130 -1.67 7.11 -11.08
C HIS A 130 -2.34 5.84 -10.58
N ALA A 131 -3.02 5.10 -11.43
CA ALA A 131 -3.72 3.89 -11.07
C ALA A 131 -3.09 2.66 -11.72
N ILE A 132 -3.18 1.53 -11.05
CA ILE A 132 -2.94 0.18 -11.58
C ILE A 132 -4.21 -0.65 -11.40
N PRO A 133 -4.45 -1.70 -12.22
CA PRO A 133 -5.60 -2.57 -12.02
C PRO A 133 -5.40 -3.53 -10.85
N GLY A 134 -6.51 -3.94 -10.22
CA GLY A 134 -6.64 -5.12 -9.40
C GLY A 134 -7.40 -6.23 -10.12
N GLU A 135 -7.59 -7.38 -9.48
CA GLU A 135 -8.29 -8.53 -10.09
C GLU A 135 -9.76 -8.23 -10.36
N HIS A 136 -10.39 -7.39 -9.55
CA HIS A 136 -11.76 -6.94 -9.77
C HIS A 136 -11.91 -6.00 -10.97
N ASP A 137 -10.81 -5.46 -11.49
CA ASP A 137 -10.80 -4.59 -12.67
C ASP A 137 -10.58 -5.38 -13.98
N THR A 138 -10.40 -6.72 -13.90
CA THR A 138 -10.03 -7.57 -15.04
C THR A 138 -10.96 -8.77 -15.23
N ILE A 139 -12.15 -8.77 -14.62
CA ILE A 139 -13.08 -9.90 -14.59
C ILE A 139 -13.62 -10.23 -15.98
N ASP A 140 -14.07 -9.23 -16.75
CA ASP A 140 -14.82 -9.45 -18.00
C ASP A 140 -13.91 -9.59 -19.22
N ASP A 141 -13.06 -8.62 -19.51
CA ASP A 141 -12.27 -8.52 -20.74
C ASP A 141 -10.77 -8.30 -20.49
N GLY A 142 -10.27 -8.78 -19.36
CA GLY A 142 -8.92 -8.51 -18.91
C GLY A 142 -8.75 -7.02 -18.62
N VAL A 143 -7.66 -6.41 -19.08
CA VAL A 143 -7.40 -4.98 -18.84
C VAL A 143 -8.10 -4.04 -19.84
N THR A 144 -8.79 -4.55 -20.86
CA THR A 144 -9.35 -3.73 -21.95
C THR A 144 -10.39 -2.73 -21.46
N GLY A 145 -11.30 -3.16 -20.59
CA GLY A 145 -12.30 -2.29 -19.96
C GLY A 145 -11.66 -1.22 -19.10
N TYR A 146 -10.74 -1.62 -18.25
CA TYR A 146 -9.98 -0.73 -17.37
C TYR A 146 -9.22 0.37 -18.16
N LEU A 147 -8.49 -0.01 -19.22
CA LEU A 147 -7.68 0.92 -20.02
C LEU A 147 -8.47 2.01 -20.73
N LYS A 148 -9.76 1.81 -21.01
CA LYS A 148 -10.62 2.89 -21.55
C LYS A 148 -10.73 4.10 -20.62
N TYR A 149 -10.51 3.90 -19.32
CA TYR A 149 -10.65 4.92 -18.29
C TYR A 149 -9.33 5.31 -17.62
N PHE A 150 -8.37 4.37 -17.53
CA PHE A 150 -7.13 4.49 -16.75
C PHE A 150 -5.88 4.14 -17.55
N ASP A 151 -5.87 4.38 -18.85
CA ASP A 151 -4.64 4.25 -19.66
C ASP A 151 -3.73 5.47 -19.44
N HIS A 152 -2.56 5.25 -18.85
CA HIS A 152 -1.64 6.32 -18.46
C HIS A 152 -0.58 6.65 -19.50
N ASP A 153 -0.19 5.69 -20.34
CA ASP A 153 0.90 5.84 -21.31
C ASP A 153 0.55 5.35 -22.71
N GLY A 154 -0.69 4.88 -22.93
CA GLY A 154 -1.18 4.42 -24.23
C GLY A 154 -0.53 3.13 -24.72
N ASN A 155 0.18 2.38 -23.86
CA ASN A 155 0.83 1.12 -24.26
C ASN A 155 -0.10 -0.09 -24.28
N GLY A 156 -1.31 0.05 -23.75
CA GLY A 156 -2.34 -0.99 -23.71
C GLY A 156 -2.06 -2.15 -22.77
N LYS A 157 -1.10 -2.02 -21.84
CA LYS A 157 -0.64 -3.13 -20.97
C LYS A 157 -0.96 -2.93 -19.50
N ALA A 158 -1.40 -1.74 -19.11
CA ALA A 158 -1.68 -1.33 -17.73
C ALA A 158 -0.49 -1.52 -16.77
N PHE A 159 0.75 -1.50 -17.29
CA PHE A 159 1.97 -1.35 -16.52
C PHE A 159 2.88 -0.30 -17.18
N TYR A 160 3.52 0.53 -16.37
CA TYR A 160 4.29 1.69 -16.84
C TYR A 160 5.28 2.15 -15.77
N SER A 161 6.15 3.09 -16.13
CA SER A 161 7.02 3.78 -15.18
C SER A 161 6.94 5.28 -15.36
N PHE A 162 7.27 6.02 -14.31
CA PHE A 162 7.40 7.47 -14.36
C PHE A 162 8.39 7.95 -13.31
N ASP A 163 8.93 9.14 -13.54
CA ASP A 163 9.83 9.81 -12.59
C ASP A 163 9.15 11.03 -11.98
N HIS A 164 9.29 11.20 -10.68
CA HIS A 164 8.86 12.42 -10.01
C HIS A 164 9.82 12.83 -8.89
N SER A 165 10.31 14.07 -8.94
CA SER A 165 11.20 14.64 -7.90
C SER A 165 12.42 13.78 -7.55
N GLY A 166 13.00 13.07 -8.54
CA GLY A 166 14.17 12.21 -8.37
C GLY A 166 13.88 10.85 -7.73
N VAL A 167 12.62 10.43 -7.71
CA VAL A 167 12.15 9.09 -7.38
C VAL A 167 11.64 8.42 -8.63
N HIS A 168 12.01 7.18 -8.84
CA HIS A 168 11.53 6.36 -9.96
C HIS A 168 10.39 5.46 -9.52
N PHE A 169 9.28 5.49 -10.23
CA PHE A 169 8.07 4.73 -9.95
C PHE A 169 7.86 3.64 -10.99
N LEU A 170 7.65 2.41 -10.53
CA LEU A 170 7.23 1.28 -11.34
C LEU A 170 5.79 0.92 -10.99
N ALA A 171 4.86 1.09 -11.91
CA ALA A 171 3.48 0.66 -11.81
C ALA A 171 3.35 -0.70 -12.49
N LEU A 172 3.09 -1.76 -11.71
CA LEU A 172 3.04 -3.14 -12.17
C LEU A 172 1.60 -3.65 -12.25
N ASN A 173 1.35 -4.53 -13.21
CA ASN A 173 0.11 -5.27 -13.35
C ASN A 173 0.37 -6.75 -13.09
N ASN A 174 0.05 -7.24 -11.90
CA ASN A 174 0.21 -8.65 -11.54
C ASN A 174 -1.11 -9.44 -11.54
N VAL A 175 -2.16 -8.86 -12.13
CA VAL A 175 -3.49 -9.49 -12.23
C VAL A 175 -3.91 -9.84 -13.65
N LEU A 176 -3.05 -9.59 -14.65
CA LEU A 176 -3.37 -9.83 -16.05
C LEU A 176 -3.81 -11.27 -16.35
N ASN A 177 -3.20 -12.23 -15.69
CA ASN A 177 -3.50 -13.67 -15.83
C ASN A 177 -4.07 -14.27 -14.54
N PHE A 178 -4.59 -13.42 -13.63
CA PHE A 178 -5.09 -13.87 -12.34
C PHE A 178 -6.30 -14.79 -12.50
N LYS A 179 -6.35 -15.82 -11.65
CA LYS A 179 -7.51 -16.70 -11.47
C LYS A 179 -7.81 -16.79 -9.99
N ALA A 180 -9.06 -16.62 -9.62
CA ALA A 180 -9.49 -16.70 -8.22
C ALA A 180 -8.94 -17.97 -7.53
N GLY A 181 -8.41 -17.80 -6.32
CA GLY A 181 -7.80 -18.89 -5.55
C GLY A 181 -6.41 -19.31 -6.00
N THR A 182 -5.77 -18.62 -6.95
CA THR A 182 -4.39 -18.85 -7.34
C THR A 182 -3.51 -17.65 -6.99
N MET A 183 -2.20 -17.86 -6.92
CA MET A 183 -1.25 -16.78 -6.79
C MET A 183 -1.24 -15.89 -8.05
N ALA A 184 -1.00 -14.60 -7.86
CA ALA A 184 -0.80 -13.65 -8.96
C ALA A 184 0.52 -13.90 -9.69
N SER A 185 0.69 -13.31 -10.87
CA SER A 185 1.97 -13.32 -11.58
C SER A 185 2.15 -12.05 -12.42
N LEU A 186 3.40 -11.62 -12.56
CA LEU A 186 3.81 -10.52 -13.43
C LEU A 186 3.99 -10.98 -14.87
N GLY A 187 4.50 -12.19 -15.05
CA GLY A 187 4.85 -12.76 -16.34
C GLY A 187 6.18 -12.24 -16.91
N ASN A 188 6.73 -13.04 -17.83
CA ASN A 188 8.06 -12.77 -18.38
C ASN A 188 8.15 -11.43 -19.13
N GLU A 189 7.12 -11.05 -19.87
CA GLU A 189 7.09 -9.82 -20.63
C GLU A 189 7.27 -8.59 -19.73
N GLN A 190 6.54 -8.53 -18.65
CA GLN A 190 6.61 -7.41 -17.71
C GLN A 190 7.93 -7.41 -16.92
N ILE A 191 8.44 -8.57 -16.53
CA ILE A 191 9.74 -8.70 -15.86
C ILE A 191 10.87 -8.22 -16.77
N GLU A 192 10.87 -8.57 -18.06
CA GLU A 192 11.87 -8.09 -19.02
C GLU A 192 11.72 -6.58 -19.28
N TRP A 193 10.50 -6.07 -19.36
CA TRP A 193 10.27 -4.63 -19.46
C TRP A 193 10.86 -3.90 -18.25
N ALA A 194 10.56 -4.36 -17.01
CA ALA A 194 11.09 -3.78 -15.79
C ALA A 194 12.62 -3.86 -15.73
N ARG A 195 13.22 -4.96 -16.20
CA ARG A 195 14.67 -5.12 -16.31
C ARG A 195 15.29 -4.03 -17.19
N ASN A 196 14.69 -3.80 -18.36
CA ASN A 196 15.17 -2.82 -19.34
C ASN A 196 14.98 -1.38 -18.84
N ASP A 197 13.90 -1.13 -18.13
CA ASP A 197 13.60 0.16 -17.53
C ASP A 197 14.59 0.48 -16.39
N LEU A 198 14.71 -0.40 -15.41
CA LEU A 198 15.62 -0.27 -14.27
C LEU A 198 17.12 -0.25 -14.66
N ALA A 199 17.49 -0.80 -15.82
CA ALA A 199 18.87 -0.74 -16.30
C ALA A 199 19.34 0.69 -16.60
N ARG A 200 18.40 1.63 -16.82
CA ARG A 200 18.67 3.04 -17.10
C ARG A 200 18.65 3.91 -15.85
N VAL A 201 18.23 3.36 -14.73
CA VAL A 201 18.06 4.08 -13.46
C VAL A 201 19.31 3.92 -12.59
N SER A 202 19.80 5.02 -12.02
CA SER A 202 20.93 4.98 -11.07
C SER A 202 20.60 4.15 -9.85
N ARG A 203 21.54 3.34 -9.36
CA ARG A 203 21.37 2.53 -8.15
C ARG A 203 21.13 3.35 -6.88
N SER A 204 21.46 4.64 -6.89
CA SER A 204 21.19 5.59 -5.81
C SER A 204 19.81 6.24 -5.90
N THR A 205 19.08 6.05 -7.00
CA THR A 205 17.71 6.55 -7.14
C THR A 205 16.77 5.73 -6.28
N PRO A 206 15.96 6.34 -5.41
CA PRO A 206 14.90 5.65 -4.69
C PRO A 206 13.86 5.08 -5.67
N ILE A 207 13.45 3.85 -5.43
CA ILE A 207 12.43 3.17 -6.25
C ILE A 207 11.15 3.02 -5.44
N VAL A 208 10.01 3.36 -6.03
CA VAL A 208 8.68 3.03 -5.52
C VAL A 208 8.00 2.09 -6.50
N VAL A 209 7.55 0.95 -6.04
CA VAL A 209 6.86 -0.05 -6.85
C VAL A 209 5.40 -0.09 -6.42
N LEU A 210 4.50 0.02 -7.37
CA LEU A 210 3.06 -0.17 -7.18
C LEU A 210 2.71 -1.56 -7.75
N GLY A 211 2.02 -2.38 -6.97
CA GLY A 211 1.49 -3.66 -7.41
C GLY A 211 0.24 -3.97 -6.61
N HIS A 212 -0.83 -4.49 -7.24
CA HIS A 212 -2.07 -4.72 -6.49
C HIS A 212 -1.89 -5.86 -5.49
N ILE A 213 -1.69 -7.08 -5.95
CA ILE A 213 -1.46 -8.24 -5.08
C ILE A 213 -0.03 -8.19 -4.52
N PRO A 214 0.18 -8.49 -3.24
CA PRO A 214 1.50 -8.39 -2.61
C PRO A 214 2.62 -9.13 -3.34
N LEU A 215 3.79 -8.47 -3.47
CA LEU A 215 5.00 -9.09 -4.03
C LEU A 215 5.70 -10.03 -3.03
N TRP A 216 4.97 -10.57 -2.09
CA TRP A 216 5.39 -11.66 -1.20
C TRP A 216 4.19 -12.50 -0.82
N THR A 217 4.39 -13.76 -0.50
CA THR A 217 3.33 -14.64 -0.03
C THR A 217 2.92 -14.26 1.39
N ILE A 218 1.67 -13.83 1.56
CA ILE A 218 1.03 -13.59 2.85
C ILE A 218 0.29 -14.84 3.29
N TRP A 219 -0.56 -15.40 2.39
CA TRP A 219 -1.32 -16.61 2.64
C TRP A 219 -1.64 -17.32 1.33
N GLU A 220 -0.87 -18.34 1.01
CA GLU A 220 -0.97 -19.08 -0.25
C GLU A 220 -2.36 -19.69 -0.50
N PRO A 221 -3.06 -20.30 0.52
CA PRO A 221 -4.38 -20.89 0.28
C PRO A 221 -5.45 -19.93 -0.24
N TRP A 222 -5.26 -18.63 -0.05
CA TRP A 222 -6.16 -17.59 -0.58
C TRP A 222 -5.59 -16.88 -1.83
N GLY A 223 -4.48 -17.34 -2.37
CA GLY A 223 -3.82 -16.66 -3.49
C GLY A 223 -3.19 -15.31 -3.12
N TRP A 224 -2.95 -15.04 -1.84
CA TRP A 224 -2.44 -13.77 -1.37
C TRP A 224 -0.92 -13.66 -1.50
N GLY A 225 -0.49 -13.45 -2.73
CA GLY A 225 0.90 -13.26 -3.09
C GLY A 225 1.14 -13.38 -4.60
N THR A 226 2.37 -13.13 -5.02
CA THR A 226 2.80 -13.17 -6.42
C THR A 226 3.88 -14.24 -6.57
N GLU A 227 3.64 -15.25 -7.43
CA GLU A 227 4.49 -16.45 -7.54
C GLU A 227 5.88 -16.17 -8.13
N ASP A 228 5.96 -15.25 -9.09
CA ASP A 228 7.19 -14.85 -9.75
C ASP A 228 7.85 -13.59 -9.13
N ALA A 229 7.37 -13.17 -7.97
CA ALA A 229 7.89 -12.00 -7.25
C ALA A 229 9.40 -12.07 -7.00
N ALA A 230 9.97 -13.26 -6.82
CA ALA A 230 11.42 -13.44 -6.60
C ALA A 230 12.25 -12.87 -7.76
N GLN A 231 11.75 -12.95 -9.00
CA GLN A 231 12.43 -12.40 -10.19
C GLN A 231 12.41 -10.87 -10.14
N MET A 232 11.27 -10.24 -9.79
CA MET A 232 11.17 -8.80 -9.62
C MET A 232 12.04 -8.31 -8.47
N MET A 233 12.01 -8.99 -7.31
CA MET A 233 12.84 -8.67 -6.17
C MET A 233 14.34 -8.71 -6.50
N ALA A 234 14.79 -9.64 -7.35
CA ALA A 234 16.16 -9.70 -7.82
C ALA A 234 16.58 -8.45 -8.62
N LEU A 235 15.65 -7.85 -9.38
CA LEU A 235 15.89 -6.60 -10.10
C LEU A 235 15.94 -5.38 -9.16
N LEU A 236 15.21 -5.42 -8.06
CA LEU A 236 15.08 -4.32 -7.11
C LEU A 236 16.22 -4.27 -6.07
N ARG A 237 16.75 -5.42 -5.64
CA ARG A 237 17.81 -5.52 -4.63
C ARG A 237 19.07 -4.67 -4.89
N PRO A 238 19.51 -4.40 -6.13
CA PRO A 238 20.67 -3.56 -6.37
C PRO A 238 20.49 -2.07 -6.04
N PHE A 239 19.26 -1.58 -5.82
CA PHE A 239 18.98 -0.18 -5.52
C PHE A 239 19.13 0.11 -4.02
N GLY A 240 19.56 1.32 -3.66
CA GLY A 240 19.84 1.68 -2.26
C GLY A 240 18.58 1.78 -1.38
N SER A 241 17.41 2.08 -1.98
CA SER A 241 16.13 2.21 -1.26
C SER A 241 14.99 1.81 -2.18
N VAL A 242 14.20 0.85 -1.76
CA VAL A 242 13.01 0.37 -2.51
C VAL A 242 11.82 0.29 -1.58
N THR A 243 10.70 0.85 -1.99
CA THR A 243 9.41 0.74 -1.30
C THR A 243 8.38 0.12 -2.23
N VAL A 244 7.75 -0.95 -1.81
CA VAL A 244 6.67 -1.62 -2.55
C VAL A 244 5.34 -1.32 -1.85
N LEU A 245 4.36 -0.86 -2.61
CA LEU A 245 3.03 -0.49 -2.14
C LEU A 245 2.00 -1.41 -2.80
N ASN A 246 1.24 -2.12 -1.97
CA ASN A 246 0.23 -3.08 -2.41
C ASN A 246 -1.15 -2.74 -1.80
N GLY A 247 -2.20 -3.27 -2.41
CA GLY A 247 -3.57 -3.33 -1.92
C GLY A 247 -3.99 -4.75 -1.58
N HIS A 248 -5.15 -5.16 -2.11
CA HIS A 248 -5.70 -6.52 -2.17
C HIS A 248 -6.17 -7.12 -0.85
N ILE A 249 -5.37 -7.04 0.21
CA ILE A 249 -5.70 -7.70 1.48
C ILE A 249 -6.48 -6.82 2.46
N HIS A 250 -6.71 -5.56 2.11
CA HIS A 250 -7.48 -4.56 2.88
C HIS A 250 -6.97 -4.35 4.32
N GLN A 251 -5.71 -4.65 4.58
CA GLN A 251 -5.08 -4.55 5.90
C GLN A 251 -3.67 -3.98 5.77
N VAL A 252 -3.18 -3.34 6.83
CA VAL A 252 -1.81 -2.87 6.90
C VAL A 252 -0.91 -3.99 7.39
N LEU A 253 -0.11 -4.54 6.49
CA LEU A 253 0.99 -5.43 6.81
C LEU A 253 2.29 -4.85 6.26
N GLN A 254 3.40 -5.21 6.90
CA GLN A 254 4.72 -4.79 6.48
C GLN A 254 5.70 -5.96 6.52
N LYS A 255 6.55 -6.04 5.49
CA LYS A 255 7.73 -6.90 5.45
C LYS A 255 8.94 -6.08 5.03
N VAL A 256 10.09 -6.33 5.62
CA VAL A 256 11.36 -5.75 5.19
C VAL A 256 12.30 -6.88 4.78
N GLU A 257 12.86 -6.79 3.58
CA GLU A 257 13.79 -7.75 3.02
C GLU A 257 15.02 -7.01 2.45
N GLY A 258 16.06 -6.92 3.26
CA GLY A 258 17.24 -6.13 2.94
C GLY A 258 16.90 -4.63 2.84
N ASN A 259 17.09 -4.07 1.65
CA ASN A 259 16.80 -2.68 1.32
C ASN A 259 15.39 -2.47 0.72
N VAL A 260 14.57 -3.50 0.67
CA VAL A 260 13.21 -3.46 0.14
C VAL A 260 12.22 -3.51 1.30
N ALA A 261 11.40 -2.47 1.43
CA ALA A 261 10.27 -2.40 2.35
C ALA A 261 8.96 -2.61 1.57
N LEU A 262 8.18 -3.62 1.97
CA LEU A 262 6.92 -4.00 1.33
C LEU A 262 5.78 -3.66 2.29
N HIS A 263 4.74 -3.03 1.77
CA HIS A 263 3.60 -2.54 2.55
C HIS A 263 2.30 -2.82 1.83
N THR A 264 1.31 -3.33 2.56
CA THR A 264 -0.08 -3.36 2.10
C THR A 264 -0.86 -2.19 2.71
N ALA A 265 -1.96 -1.79 2.09
CA ALA A 265 -2.78 -0.66 2.50
C ALA A 265 -4.12 -1.10 3.11
N MET A 266 -4.75 -0.19 3.87
CA MET A 266 -6.17 -0.26 4.15
C MET A 266 -6.95 -0.06 2.85
N SER A 267 -8.10 -0.71 2.75
CA SER A 267 -9.08 -0.47 1.69
C SER A 267 -9.85 0.83 1.95
N ILE A 268 -10.44 1.38 0.90
CA ILE A 268 -11.50 2.41 1.00
C ILE A 268 -12.87 1.76 1.09
N ALA A 269 -12.99 0.48 0.70
CA ALA A 269 -14.27 -0.19 0.55
C ALA A 269 -14.74 -0.93 1.81
N TYR A 270 -14.05 -1.97 2.21
CA TYR A 270 -14.44 -2.85 3.32
C TYR A 270 -13.22 -3.60 3.86
N PRO A 271 -13.27 -4.08 5.12
CA PRO A 271 -12.22 -4.93 5.65
C PRO A 271 -12.36 -6.38 5.18
N LEU A 272 -11.23 -7.09 5.09
CA LEU A 272 -11.15 -8.53 4.90
C LEU A 272 -10.68 -9.23 6.18
N PRO A 273 -10.92 -10.57 6.33
CA PRO A 273 -10.45 -11.32 7.48
C PRO A 273 -8.92 -11.39 7.53
N ALA A 274 -8.37 -11.60 8.71
CA ALA A 274 -6.94 -11.81 8.87
C ALA A 274 -6.47 -13.07 8.09
N PRO A 275 -5.25 -13.06 7.52
CA PRO A 275 -4.71 -14.21 6.81
C PRO A 275 -4.78 -15.47 7.65
N GLY A 276 -5.37 -16.55 7.13
CA GLY A 276 -5.51 -17.82 7.83
C GLY A 276 -6.45 -17.81 9.02
N ALA A 277 -7.39 -16.87 9.10
CA ALA A 277 -8.39 -16.81 10.17
C ALA A 277 -9.17 -18.14 10.28
N ALA A 278 -9.29 -18.65 11.50
CA ALA A 278 -9.94 -19.93 11.76
C ALA A 278 -11.41 -19.92 11.30
N GLY A 279 -11.82 -20.96 10.58
CA GLY A 279 -13.19 -21.12 10.09
C GLY A 279 -13.50 -20.32 8.81
N VAL A 280 -12.53 -19.59 8.25
CA VAL A 280 -12.68 -18.85 7.00
C VAL A 280 -12.05 -19.66 5.87
N GLY A 281 -12.88 -20.21 4.97
CA GLY A 281 -12.42 -20.98 3.81
C GLY A 281 -11.86 -20.10 2.70
N GLU A 282 -12.59 -19.02 2.38
CA GLU A 282 -12.20 -18.01 1.39
C GLU A 282 -12.36 -16.60 1.97
N PRO A 283 -11.48 -15.64 1.61
CA PRO A 283 -11.61 -14.28 2.09
C PRO A 283 -12.85 -13.61 1.48
N GLY A 284 -13.58 -12.86 2.30
CA GLY A 284 -14.73 -12.10 1.86
C GLY A 284 -14.95 -10.88 2.74
N PRO A 285 -15.78 -9.91 2.29
CA PRO A 285 -16.07 -8.69 3.02
C PRO A 285 -16.59 -8.99 4.44
N VAL A 286 -16.00 -8.34 5.45
CA VAL A 286 -16.36 -8.50 6.85
C VAL A 286 -17.30 -7.38 7.28
N THR A 287 -18.51 -7.74 7.77
CA THR A 287 -19.42 -6.80 8.41
C THR A 287 -18.93 -6.53 9.83
N VAL A 288 -18.84 -5.26 10.19
CA VAL A 288 -18.37 -4.82 11.51
C VAL A 288 -19.49 -4.05 12.25
N PRO A 289 -19.42 -3.91 13.58
CA PRO A 289 -20.41 -3.12 14.33
C PRO A 289 -20.54 -1.69 13.81
N ALA A 290 -21.72 -1.12 13.97
CA ALA A 290 -21.99 0.27 13.56
C ALA A 290 -20.97 1.25 14.19
N GLY A 291 -20.42 2.15 13.38
CA GLY A 291 -19.41 3.12 13.78
C GLY A 291 -17.96 2.59 13.81
N GLU A 292 -17.73 1.30 13.54
CA GLU A 292 -16.36 0.76 13.52
C GLU A 292 -15.75 0.73 12.10
N LEU A 293 -16.58 0.77 11.06
CA LEU A 293 -16.10 0.61 9.67
C LEU A 293 -15.03 1.64 9.31
N GLY A 294 -15.25 2.91 9.58
CA GLY A 294 -14.31 3.97 9.26
C GLY A 294 -12.93 3.81 9.92
N LYS A 295 -12.84 3.11 11.04
CA LYS A 295 -11.54 2.82 11.70
C LYS A 295 -10.71 1.77 10.96
N LEU A 296 -11.32 1.01 10.07
CA LEU A 296 -10.69 -0.07 9.29
C LEU A 296 -10.47 0.33 7.84
N LEU A 297 -11.06 1.43 7.39
CA LEU A 297 -10.84 2.04 6.08
C LEU A 297 -9.84 3.18 6.21
N GLY A 298 -9.09 3.47 5.15
CA GLY A 298 -8.16 4.58 5.26
C GLY A 298 -7.30 4.86 4.02
N THR A 299 -6.51 5.93 4.16
CA THR A 299 -5.54 6.38 3.18
C THR A 299 -4.13 6.32 3.77
N ARG A 300 -3.13 6.31 2.91
CA ARG A 300 -1.72 6.39 3.33
C ARG A 300 -1.04 7.58 2.70
N ARG A 301 -0.50 8.46 3.52
CA ARG A 301 0.38 9.53 3.07
C ARG A 301 1.83 9.05 3.10
N LEU A 302 2.55 9.31 2.01
CA LEU A 302 3.97 9.01 1.88
C LEU A 302 4.75 10.30 1.69
N SER A 303 5.91 10.37 2.35
CA SER A 303 6.83 11.50 2.21
C SER A 303 8.23 11.00 1.94
N VAL A 304 8.82 11.43 0.83
CA VAL A 304 10.20 11.13 0.43
C VAL A 304 11.03 12.38 0.62
N VAL A 305 12.04 12.32 1.46
CA VAL A 305 13.01 13.42 1.62
C VAL A 305 14.27 13.06 0.83
N ARG A 306 14.64 13.89 -0.13
CA ARG A 306 15.82 13.67 -0.95
C ARG A 306 17.08 13.52 -0.09
N GLY A 307 17.85 12.47 -0.31
CA GLY A 307 19.05 12.15 0.48
C GLY A 307 18.78 11.38 1.78
N GLN A 308 17.54 11.09 2.13
CA GLN A 308 17.18 10.17 3.22
C GLN A 308 16.74 8.82 2.65
N GLN A 309 17.21 7.73 3.29
CA GLN A 309 16.98 6.38 2.79
C GLN A 309 15.58 5.82 3.13
N GLN A 310 14.78 6.51 3.94
CA GLN A 310 13.50 6.01 4.43
C GLN A 310 12.35 6.95 4.02
N LEU A 311 11.27 6.33 3.51
CA LEU A 311 9.99 7.00 3.35
C LEU A 311 9.31 7.10 4.71
N ALA A 312 8.71 8.25 5.00
CA ALA A 312 7.71 8.33 6.06
C ALA A 312 6.36 7.89 5.50
N LEU A 313 5.75 6.86 6.10
CA LEU A 313 4.42 6.36 5.77
C LEU A 313 3.49 6.65 6.94
N ILE A 314 2.33 7.23 6.66
CA ILE A 314 1.32 7.56 7.67
C ILE A 314 -0.03 7.03 7.18
N ASP A 315 -0.52 5.98 7.84
CA ASP A 315 -1.87 5.46 7.60
C ASP A 315 -2.88 6.28 8.39
N THR A 316 -3.93 6.73 7.72
CA THR A 316 -4.99 7.56 8.30
C THR A 316 -6.32 6.85 8.10
N PRO A 317 -6.96 6.34 9.17
CA PRO A 317 -8.32 5.83 9.12
C PRO A 317 -9.32 6.93 8.72
N LEU A 318 -10.42 6.56 8.07
CA LEU A 318 -11.49 7.48 7.68
C LEU A 318 -12.38 7.92 8.84
N ALA A 319 -12.33 7.24 9.98
CA ALA A 319 -13.08 7.67 11.17
C ALA A 319 -12.37 8.86 11.80
N GLY A 320 -13.04 9.99 11.78
CA GLY A 320 -12.75 11.17 12.56
C GLY A 320 -13.67 11.26 13.76
#